data_8053fef1660bf9024c9f40f4464e9908
#
_entry.id   8053fef1660bf9024c9f40f4464e9908
#
_cell.length_a   1.000
_cell.length_b   1.000
_cell.length_c   1.000
_cell.angle_alpha   90.00
_cell.angle_beta   90.00
_cell.angle_gamma   90.00
#
_symmetry.space_group_name_H-M   'P 1'
#
loop_
_entity.id
_entity.type
_entity.pdbx_description
1 polymer ?
#
loop_
_entity_poly.entity_id
_entity_poly.type
_entity_poly.pdbx_seq_one_letter_code
_entity_poly.pdbx_strand_id
1 'polypeptide(L)'
;SIIVVCLNPGTKLNQTLDSILAQTCPDFEVIVKDGGSRDGSIESMRTDGRIHLYQEPDHSIYEAMNQAVSHVTGDYILFLNCGDLFYDKEVLAHTAQFMEQHPMKLQGIYYGDTYSAKTDTKISSPPRITGFVCYRTIPCHQSCFYAADLCRQKPYEPKYKIRADYEHFLWCYYRAKAPMQYLGLTVSSYEGGGYSETKENLKRSAAEHKEITAKYMKPVELFRYRAVMALTLAPLRTAMAESRHFSAIYQGLTSKVYGRRQEK
;
A
#
# COMPACT_ATOMS: atom_id res chain seq x y z
N SER A 1 2.40 13.54 -5.28
CA SER A 1 2.76 12.79 -6.50
C SER A 1 2.17 11.40 -6.46
N ILE A 2 1.55 10.97 -7.54
CA ILE A 2 0.98 9.63 -7.68
C ILE A 2 1.86 8.86 -8.66
N ILE A 3 2.47 7.77 -8.21
CA ILE A 3 3.36 6.94 -9.03
C ILE A 3 2.57 5.74 -9.56
N VAL A 4 2.58 5.56 -10.88
CA VAL A 4 2.01 4.42 -11.59
C VAL A 4 3.12 3.72 -12.35
N VAL A 5 3.52 2.52 -11.90
CA VAL A 5 4.52 1.72 -12.62
C VAL A 5 3.83 0.68 -13.49
N CYS A 6 4.33 0.45 -14.70
CA CYS A 6 3.72 -0.47 -15.64
C CYS A 6 4.75 -1.17 -16.55
N LEU A 7 4.34 -2.36 -17.01
CA LEU A 7 5.00 -3.11 -18.08
C LEU A 7 3.94 -3.97 -18.79
N ASN A 8 3.66 -3.67 -20.04
CA ASN A 8 2.61 -4.29 -20.86
C ASN A 8 1.25 -4.34 -20.14
N PRO A 9 0.74 -3.20 -19.64
CA PRO A 9 -0.44 -3.15 -18.81
C PRO A 9 -1.77 -3.31 -19.55
N GLY A 10 -1.77 -3.24 -20.89
CA GLY A 10 -3.00 -3.23 -21.67
C GLY A 10 -3.94 -2.10 -21.29
N THR A 11 -5.22 -2.40 -21.12
CA THR A 11 -6.24 -1.41 -20.76
C THR A 11 -6.18 -0.94 -19.30
N LYS A 12 -5.45 -1.63 -18.43
CA LYS A 12 -5.39 -1.33 -17.00
C LYS A 12 -4.73 0.03 -16.72
N LEU A 13 -3.75 0.43 -17.54
CA LEU A 13 -3.13 1.74 -17.42
C LEU A 13 -4.17 2.86 -17.47
N ASN A 14 -5.00 2.85 -18.53
CA ASN A 14 -6.04 3.89 -18.68
C ASN A 14 -7.11 3.80 -17.59
N GLN A 15 -7.47 2.61 -17.10
CA GLN A 15 -8.40 2.48 -15.97
C GLN A 15 -7.85 3.14 -14.70
N THR A 16 -6.59 2.92 -14.39
CA THR A 16 -5.93 3.57 -13.25
C THR A 16 -5.86 5.09 -13.44
N LEU A 17 -5.41 5.55 -14.63
CA LEU A 17 -5.32 6.97 -14.94
C LEU A 17 -6.70 7.66 -14.91
N ASP A 18 -7.74 7.04 -15.42
CA ASP A 18 -9.11 7.56 -15.38
C ASP A 18 -9.57 7.76 -13.92
N SER A 19 -9.26 6.82 -12.99
CA SER A 19 -9.59 6.96 -11.58
C SER A 19 -8.82 8.09 -10.89
N ILE A 20 -7.58 8.33 -11.32
CA ILE A 20 -6.73 9.42 -10.80
C ILE A 20 -7.25 10.77 -11.33
N LEU A 21 -7.50 10.87 -12.62
CA LEU A 21 -7.96 12.12 -13.26
C LEU A 21 -9.38 12.51 -12.81
N ALA A 22 -10.19 11.56 -12.36
CA ALA A 22 -11.52 11.82 -11.79
C ALA A 22 -11.49 12.42 -10.39
N GLN A 23 -10.32 12.53 -9.72
CA GLN A 23 -10.23 13.12 -8.39
C GLN A 23 -10.60 14.59 -8.40
N THR A 24 -11.42 15.01 -7.42
CA THR A 24 -11.91 16.40 -7.31
C THR A 24 -10.86 17.39 -6.81
N CYS A 25 -9.85 16.92 -6.08
CA CYS A 25 -8.66 17.73 -5.74
C CYS A 25 -7.78 17.88 -6.97
N PRO A 26 -7.45 19.12 -7.41
CA PRO A 26 -6.64 19.33 -8.62
C PRO A 26 -5.12 19.29 -8.36
N ASP A 27 -4.70 19.37 -7.09
CA ASP A 27 -3.28 19.57 -6.73
C ASP A 27 -2.55 18.23 -6.61
N PHE A 28 -2.23 17.64 -7.77
CA PHE A 28 -1.41 16.44 -7.89
C PHE A 28 -0.71 16.37 -9.24
N GLU A 29 0.36 15.61 -9.29
CA GLU A 29 1.00 15.12 -10.51
C GLU A 29 0.93 13.60 -10.58
N VAL A 30 1.05 13.03 -11.76
CA VAL A 30 1.10 11.60 -12.02
C VAL A 30 2.41 11.26 -12.71
N ILE A 31 3.22 10.43 -12.08
CA ILE A 31 4.44 9.88 -12.65
C ILE A 31 4.13 8.48 -13.18
N VAL A 32 4.01 8.36 -14.50
CA VAL A 32 3.89 7.05 -15.16
C VAL A 32 5.30 6.58 -15.50
N LYS A 33 5.73 5.48 -14.88
CA LYS A 33 7.02 4.85 -15.17
C LYS A 33 6.77 3.55 -15.93
N ASP A 34 7.17 3.54 -17.18
CA ASP A 34 7.07 2.37 -18.07
C ASP A 34 8.39 1.65 -18.20
N GLY A 35 8.38 0.31 -18.01
CA GLY A 35 9.53 -0.58 -18.12
C GLY A 35 9.91 -0.94 -19.57
N GLY A 36 9.28 -0.34 -20.56
CA GLY A 36 9.48 -0.63 -22.00
C GLY A 36 8.38 -1.50 -22.58
N SER A 37 7.13 -1.10 -22.35
CA SER A 37 5.93 -1.77 -22.91
C SER A 37 5.93 -1.80 -24.44
N ARG A 38 5.35 -2.88 -25.00
CA ARG A 38 5.24 -3.13 -26.44
C ARG A 38 3.85 -3.60 -26.87
N ASP A 39 2.88 -3.44 -26.00
CA ASP A 39 1.49 -3.90 -26.19
C ASP A 39 0.53 -2.82 -26.69
N GLY A 40 1.04 -1.64 -27.05
CA GLY A 40 0.24 -0.50 -27.52
C GLY A 40 -0.43 0.31 -26.39
N SER A 41 -0.17 -0.04 -25.14
CA SER A 41 -0.77 0.62 -23.98
C SER A 41 -0.27 2.06 -23.80
N ILE A 42 1.02 2.30 -24.08
CA ILE A 42 1.64 3.62 -23.95
C ILE A 42 1.16 4.56 -25.06
N GLU A 43 1.05 4.08 -26.28
CA GLU A 43 0.55 4.86 -27.42
C GLU A 43 -0.91 5.27 -27.23
N SER A 44 -1.69 4.47 -26.49
CA SER A 44 -3.10 4.75 -26.18
C SER A 44 -3.32 5.36 -24.80
N MET A 45 -2.25 5.73 -24.10
CA MET A 45 -2.32 6.30 -22.74
C MET A 45 -3.08 7.62 -22.72
N ARG A 46 -3.84 7.87 -21.64
CA ARG A 46 -4.47 9.16 -21.37
C ARG A 46 -3.45 10.29 -21.38
N THR A 47 -3.81 11.40 -21.95
CA THR A 47 -3.02 12.64 -21.96
C THR A 47 -3.69 13.68 -21.07
N ASP A 48 -2.93 14.23 -20.12
CA ASP A 48 -3.34 15.35 -19.26
C ASP A 48 -2.07 16.11 -18.87
N GLY A 49 -2.15 17.41 -18.65
CA GLY A 49 -0.98 18.22 -18.29
C GLY A 49 -0.31 17.82 -16.97
N ARG A 50 -0.99 17.03 -16.13
CA ARG A 50 -0.47 16.51 -14.85
C ARG A 50 0.23 15.16 -15.00
N ILE A 51 0.16 14.51 -16.18
CA ILE A 51 0.76 13.18 -16.41
C ILE A 51 2.14 13.36 -17.05
N HIS A 52 3.14 12.76 -16.41
CA HIS A 52 4.52 12.73 -16.87
C HIS A 52 4.95 11.28 -17.10
N LEU A 53 5.25 10.94 -18.37
CA LEU A 53 5.69 9.62 -18.78
C LEU A 53 7.22 9.52 -18.77
N TYR A 54 7.75 8.50 -18.12
CA TYR A 54 9.16 8.14 -18.11
C TYR A 54 9.32 6.69 -18.57
N GLN A 55 10.02 6.49 -19.68
CA GLN A 55 10.29 5.18 -20.26
C GLN A 55 11.74 4.78 -20.02
N GLU A 56 11.96 3.93 -19.05
CA GLU A 56 13.29 3.47 -18.65
C GLU A 56 13.23 1.97 -18.38
N PRO A 57 14.20 1.17 -18.87
CA PRO A 57 14.27 -0.26 -18.56
C PRO A 57 14.39 -0.49 -17.06
N ASP A 58 13.71 -1.50 -16.56
CA ASP A 58 13.79 -1.96 -15.18
C ASP A 58 13.77 -3.50 -15.11
N HIS A 59 14.18 -4.06 -13.96
CA HIS A 59 14.22 -5.50 -13.73
C HIS A 59 13.23 -5.96 -12.67
N SER A 60 12.47 -5.03 -12.08
CA SER A 60 11.44 -5.33 -11.08
C SER A 60 10.55 -4.14 -10.80
N ILE A 61 9.33 -4.41 -10.30
CA ILE A 61 8.38 -3.39 -9.87
C ILE A 61 8.99 -2.39 -8.85
N TYR A 62 9.83 -2.86 -7.93
CA TYR A 62 10.45 -1.98 -6.93
C TYR A 62 11.59 -1.14 -7.51
N GLU A 63 12.29 -1.64 -8.53
CA GLU A 63 13.26 -0.83 -9.27
C GLU A 63 12.55 0.26 -10.07
N ALA A 64 11.46 -0.07 -10.75
CA ALA A 64 10.61 0.91 -11.43
C ALA A 64 10.09 1.99 -10.47
N MET A 65 9.62 1.59 -9.28
CA MET A 65 9.19 2.54 -8.23
C MET A 65 10.35 3.45 -7.77
N ASN A 66 11.55 2.89 -7.57
CA ASN A 66 12.72 3.69 -7.18
C ASN A 66 13.13 4.69 -8.26
N GLN A 67 13.11 4.28 -9.54
CA GLN A 67 13.36 5.19 -10.67
C GLN A 67 12.30 6.31 -10.68
N ALA A 68 11.02 5.99 -10.51
CA ALA A 68 9.94 6.97 -10.48
C ALA A 68 10.08 8.01 -9.37
N VAL A 69 10.59 7.62 -8.19
CA VAL A 69 10.82 8.54 -7.06
C VAL A 69 11.77 9.68 -7.41
N SER A 70 12.71 9.49 -8.35
CA SER A 70 13.64 10.53 -8.78
C SER A 70 12.95 11.69 -9.52
N HIS A 71 11.76 11.47 -10.05
CA HIS A 71 10.99 12.43 -10.83
C HIS A 71 9.90 13.16 -10.01
N VAL A 72 9.72 12.77 -8.74
CA VAL A 72 8.69 13.32 -7.86
C VAL A 72 9.00 14.76 -7.48
N THR A 73 8.00 15.65 -7.64
CA THR A 73 8.07 17.05 -7.22
C THR A 73 7.22 17.35 -5.99
N GLY A 74 6.17 16.55 -5.73
CA GLY A 74 5.27 16.74 -4.60
C GLY A 74 5.87 16.35 -3.26
N ASP A 75 5.26 16.85 -2.19
CA ASP A 75 5.66 16.60 -0.80
C ASP A 75 5.37 15.17 -0.34
N TYR A 76 4.34 14.54 -0.90
CA TYR A 76 3.92 13.18 -0.59
C TYR A 76 3.84 12.30 -1.83
N ILE A 77 4.11 11.02 -1.64
CA ILE A 77 4.05 9.98 -2.68
C ILE A 77 2.98 8.97 -2.32
N LEU A 78 2.11 8.66 -3.27
CA LEU A 78 1.25 7.48 -3.27
C LEU A 78 1.67 6.58 -4.44
N PHE A 79 1.93 5.30 -4.16
CA PHE A 79 2.14 4.30 -5.19
C PHE A 79 0.80 3.62 -5.52
N LEU A 80 0.21 3.96 -6.64
CA LEU A 80 -1.01 3.33 -7.14
C LEU A 80 -0.66 2.47 -8.34
N ASN A 81 -0.50 1.17 -8.10
CA ASN A 81 -0.07 0.24 -9.16
C ASN A 81 -1.08 0.18 -10.31
N CYS A 82 -0.58 -0.08 -11.50
CA CYS A 82 -1.41 -0.24 -12.68
C CYS A 82 -2.44 -1.39 -12.50
N GLY A 83 -3.72 -1.08 -12.63
CA GLY A 83 -4.86 -1.95 -12.33
C GLY A 83 -5.55 -1.63 -11.01
N ASP A 84 -4.87 -0.96 -10.07
CA ASP A 84 -5.49 -0.44 -8.85
C ASP A 84 -6.12 0.94 -9.09
N LEU A 85 -7.14 1.27 -8.33
CA LEU A 85 -7.92 2.49 -8.50
C LEU A 85 -8.01 3.25 -7.18
N PHE A 86 -8.26 4.56 -7.23
CA PHE A 86 -8.83 5.24 -6.06
C PHE A 86 -10.21 4.65 -5.74
N TYR A 87 -10.55 4.59 -4.46
CA TYR A 87 -11.83 4.04 -4.00
C TYR A 87 -13.01 4.85 -4.50
N ASP A 88 -12.90 6.17 -4.45
CA ASP A 88 -13.87 7.13 -4.99
C ASP A 88 -13.17 8.43 -5.46
N LYS A 89 -13.92 9.36 -6.01
CA LYS A 89 -13.40 10.62 -6.56
C LYS A 89 -13.02 11.67 -5.52
N GLU A 90 -13.38 11.49 -4.26
CA GLU A 90 -13.13 12.46 -3.18
C GLU A 90 -11.93 12.09 -2.30
N VAL A 91 -11.26 10.97 -2.57
CA VAL A 91 -10.15 10.47 -1.75
C VAL A 91 -9.06 11.52 -1.55
N LEU A 92 -8.59 12.16 -2.62
CA LEU A 92 -7.53 13.16 -2.50
C LEU A 92 -8.00 14.42 -1.79
N ALA A 93 -9.24 14.88 -2.04
CA ALA A 93 -9.80 16.04 -1.37
C ALA A 93 -9.93 15.81 0.15
N HIS A 94 -10.48 14.68 0.56
CA HIS A 94 -10.58 14.31 1.97
C HIS A 94 -9.19 14.12 2.62
N THR A 95 -8.24 13.53 1.89
CA THR A 95 -6.86 13.37 2.36
C THR A 95 -6.18 14.72 2.57
N ALA A 96 -6.29 15.64 1.60
CA ALA A 96 -5.72 16.99 1.71
C ALA A 96 -6.32 17.74 2.89
N GLN A 97 -7.64 17.74 3.04
CA GLN A 97 -8.33 18.36 4.18
C GLN A 97 -7.85 17.77 5.52
N PHE A 98 -7.69 16.45 5.60
CA PHE A 98 -7.19 15.80 6.81
C PHE A 98 -5.75 16.22 7.11
N MET A 99 -4.87 16.29 6.11
CA MET A 99 -3.48 16.71 6.26
C MET A 99 -3.37 18.16 6.75
N GLU A 100 -4.24 19.06 6.26
CA GLU A 100 -4.31 20.46 6.72
C GLU A 100 -4.72 20.57 8.19
N GLN A 101 -5.69 19.74 8.62
CA GLN A 101 -6.17 19.73 10.01
C GLN A 101 -5.20 19.02 10.97
N HIS A 102 -4.41 18.08 10.47
CA HIS A 102 -3.49 17.26 11.25
C HIS A 102 -2.08 17.27 10.61
N PRO A 103 -1.44 18.44 10.53
CA PRO A 103 -0.16 18.56 9.85
C PRO A 103 0.92 17.74 10.55
N MET A 104 1.63 16.92 9.79
CA MET A 104 2.87 16.31 10.20
C MET A 104 4.01 17.10 9.56
N LYS A 105 5.12 17.30 10.29
CA LYS A 105 6.36 17.72 9.63
C LYS A 105 6.61 16.75 8.46
N LEU A 106 7.06 17.24 7.30
CA LEU A 106 7.21 16.54 6.01
C LEU A 106 7.99 15.19 6.04
N GLN A 107 7.86 14.39 7.09
CA GLN A 107 8.58 13.12 7.31
C GLN A 107 7.65 12.02 7.82
N GLY A 108 6.34 12.14 7.61
CA GLY A 108 5.34 11.20 8.10
C GLY A 108 4.70 10.34 7.01
N ILE A 109 3.86 9.42 7.46
CA ILE A 109 3.02 8.58 6.59
C ILE A 109 1.57 8.76 7.02
N TYR A 110 0.73 9.24 6.11
CA TYR A 110 -0.72 9.14 6.26
C TYR A 110 -1.19 7.85 5.58
N TYR A 111 -2.08 7.11 6.22
CA TYR A 111 -2.54 5.83 5.66
C TYR A 111 -4.02 5.61 5.93
N GLY A 112 -4.66 4.91 5.02
CA GLY A 112 -6.08 4.57 5.11
C GLY A 112 -6.36 3.09 4.90
N ASP A 113 -7.62 2.79 4.69
CA ASP A 113 -8.13 1.46 4.39
C ASP A 113 -8.01 1.16 2.90
N THR A 114 -8.08 -0.12 2.56
CA THR A 114 -8.10 -0.61 1.19
C THR A 114 -9.38 -1.41 0.96
N TYR A 115 -10.00 -1.25 -0.19
CA TYR A 115 -11.09 -2.11 -0.63
C TYR A 115 -10.53 -3.21 -1.53
N SER A 116 -10.90 -4.45 -1.30
CA SER A 116 -10.56 -5.58 -2.17
C SER A 116 -11.70 -5.87 -3.13
N ALA A 117 -11.53 -5.53 -4.40
CA ALA A 117 -12.51 -5.83 -5.44
C ALA A 117 -12.69 -7.34 -5.65
N LYS A 118 -11.62 -8.12 -5.44
CA LYS A 118 -11.65 -9.58 -5.56
C LYS A 118 -12.58 -10.26 -4.55
N THR A 119 -12.60 -9.78 -3.32
CA THR A 119 -13.39 -10.37 -2.22
C THR A 119 -14.62 -9.56 -1.86
N ASP A 120 -14.80 -8.39 -2.50
CA ASP A 120 -15.86 -7.43 -2.20
C ASP A 120 -15.88 -7.03 -0.72
N THR A 121 -14.69 -6.76 -0.16
CA THR A 121 -14.55 -6.46 1.26
C THR A 121 -13.60 -5.31 1.52
N LYS A 122 -13.88 -4.56 2.58
CA LYS A 122 -12.99 -3.54 3.11
C LYS A 122 -11.92 -4.18 3.98
N ILE A 123 -10.66 -3.91 3.66
CA ILE A 123 -9.48 -4.27 4.45
C ILE A 123 -9.13 -3.07 5.32
N SER A 124 -9.57 -3.10 6.58
CA SER A 124 -9.33 -2.01 7.51
C SER A 124 -7.91 -1.99 8.05
N SER A 125 -7.27 -0.85 7.96
CA SER A 125 -5.98 -0.59 8.56
C SER A 125 -6.09 -0.35 10.06
N PRO A 126 -5.11 -0.75 10.87
CA PRO A 126 -5.12 -0.44 12.30
C PRO A 126 -5.07 1.07 12.53
N PRO A 127 -5.89 1.63 13.44
CA PRO A 127 -5.90 3.08 13.71
C PRO A 127 -4.59 3.59 14.34
N ARG A 128 -3.73 2.69 14.83
CA ARG A 128 -2.43 2.98 15.39
C ARG A 128 -1.42 1.93 14.96
N ILE A 129 -0.29 2.36 14.43
CA ILE A 129 0.83 1.48 14.12
C ILE A 129 1.63 1.20 15.40
N THR A 130 1.87 -0.08 15.66
CA THR A 130 2.66 -0.58 16.79
C THR A 130 3.65 -1.62 16.27
N GLY A 131 4.66 -1.98 17.08
CA GLY A 131 5.59 -3.05 16.70
C GLY A 131 4.90 -4.39 16.41
N PHE A 132 3.80 -4.71 17.13
CA PHE A 132 3.00 -5.91 16.83
C PHE A 132 2.25 -5.81 15.50
N VAL A 133 1.71 -4.63 15.17
CA VAL A 133 1.12 -4.37 13.84
C VAL A 133 2.19 -4.55 12.77
N CYS A 134 3.35 -3.93 12.91
CA CYS A 134 4.46 -4.10 11.98
C CYS A 134 4.89 -5.56 11.81
N TYR A 135 4.86 -6.38 12.88
CA TYR A 135 5.15 -7.80 12.81
C TYR A 135 4.08 -8.59 12.04
N ARG A 136 2.81 -8.25 12.21
CA ARG A 136 1.70 -9.02 11.62
C ARG A 136 1.41 -8.60 10.19
N THR A 137 1.22 -7.32 9.96
CA THR A 137 0.83 -6.72 8.68
C THR A 137 1.03 -5.21 8.75
N ILE A 138 1.20 -4.60 7.59
CA ILE A 138 1.22 -3.14 7.44
C ILE A 138 -0.03 -2.69 6.66
N PRO A 139 -0.39 -1.41 6.67
CA PRO A 139 -1.33 -0.86 5.71
C PRO A 139 -0.88 -1.15 4.27
N CYS A 140 -1.81 -1.35 3.37
CA CYS A 140 -1.50 -1.57 1.96
C CYS A 140 -0.78 -0.34 1.40
N HIS A 141 0.30 -0.53 0.65
CA HIS A 141 1.10 0.58 0.14
C HIS A 141 0.30 1.50 -0.80
N GLN A 142 -0.70 0.97 -1.53
CA GLN A 142 -1.62 1.75 -2.35
C GLN A 142 -2.56 2.65 -1.52
N SER A 143 -2.57 2.50 -0.21
CA SER A 143 -3.35 3.33 0.72
C SER A 143 -2.47 4.12 1.68
N CYS A 144 -1.17 4.30 1.35
CA CYS A 144 -0.19 5.03 2.15
C CYS A 144 0.38 6.23 1.38
N PHE A 145 0.25 7.43 1.94
CA PHE A 145 0.88 8.64 1.48
C PHE A 145 2.18 8.85 2.26
N TYR A 146 3.30 8.54 1.65
CA TYR A 146 4.63 8.68 2.22
C TYR A 146 5.14 10.10 2.00
N ALA A 147 5.70 10.75 3.01
CA ALA A 147 6.52 11.94 2.76
C ALA A 147 7.63 11.59 1.76
N ALA A 148 7.78 12.38 0.70
CA ALA A 148 8.68 12.09 -0.41
C ALA A 148 10.13 11.86 0.05
N ASP A 149 10.56 12.58 1.09
CA ASP A 149 11.89 12.44 1.66
C ASP A 149 12.15 11.07 2.28
N LEU A 150 11.14 10.37 2.81
CA LEU A 150 11.31 9.00 3.30
C LEU A 150 11.70 8.04 2.16
N CYS A 151 11.04 8.18 1.01
CA CYS A 151 11.34 7.35 -0.17
C CYS A 151 12.70 7.70 -0.79
N ARG A 152 13.10 8.98 -0.78
CA ARG A 152 14.41 9.43 -1.25
C ARG A 152 15.55 8.96 -0.33
N GLN A 153 15.35 9.00 1.00
CA GLN A 153 16.36 8.58 1.99
C GLN A 153 16.59 7.08 1.97
N LYS A 154 15.57 6.31 1.73
CA LYS A 154 15.61 4.85 1.76
C LYS A 154 14.82 4.28 0.59
N PRO A 155 15.43 4.11 -0.57
CA PRO A 155 14.82 3.39 -1.68
C PRO A 155 14.43 1.95 -1.30
N TYR A 156 13.47 1.37 -2.01
CA TYR A 156 13.15 -0.04 -1.90
C TYR A 156 14.39 -0.90 -2.18
N GLU A 157 14.63 -1.94 -1.38
CA GLU A 157 15.74 -2.87 -1.58
C GLU A 157 15.39 -3.92 -2.64
N PRO A 158 16.03 -3.94 -3.83
CA PRO A 158 15.67 -4.83 -4.94
C PRO A 158 15.88 -6.32 -4.64
N LYS A 159 16.59 -6.67 -3.57
CA LYS A 159 16.74 -8.05 -3.12
C LYS A 159 15.43 -8.66 -2.65
N TYR A 160 14.51 -7.85 -2.10
CA TYR A 160 13.18 -8.27 -1.71
C TYR A 160 12.24 -8.15 -2.92
N LYS A 161 11.86 -9.28 -3.49
CA LYS A 161 11.05 -9.31 -4.71
C LYS A 161 9.55 -9.11 -4.44
N ILE A 162 9.11 -9.41 -3.19
CA ILE A 162 7.70 -9.40 -2.80
C ILE A 162 7.41 -8.38 -1.71
N ARG A 163 8.36 -8.12 -0.81
CA ARG A 163 8.14 -7.35 0.42
C ARG A 163 9.09 -6.17 0.61
N ALA A 164 9.54 -5.55 -0.48
CA ALA A 164 10.39 -4.36 -0.34
C ALA A 164 9.60 -3.16 0.23
N ASP A 165 8.31 -3.05 -0.07
CA ASP A 165 7.38 -2.09 0.53
C ASP A 165 7.22 -2.32 2.04
N TYR A 166 7.09 -3.58 2.46
CA TYR A 166 7.07 -3.95 3.87
C TYR A 166 8.38 -3.60 4.57
N GLU A 167 9.51 -3.87 3.96
CA GLU A 167 10.83 -3.53 4.50
C GLU A 167 10.99 -2.02 4.68
N HIS A 168 10.61 -1.25 3.66
CA HIS A 168 10.64 0.20 3.70
C HIS A 168 9.73 0.77 4.81
N PHE A 169 8.51 0.24 4.94
CA PHE A 169 7.59 0.65 6.01
C PHE A 169 8.18 0.38 7.41
N LEU A 170 8.81 -0.78 7.61
CA LEU A 170 9.49 -1.10 8.87
C LEU A 170 10.69 -0.16 9.12
N TRP A 171 11.43 0.19 8.07
CA TRP A 171 12.49 1.19 8.19
C TRP A 171 11.92 2.55 8.63
N CYS A 172 10.85 3.00 8.03
CA CYS A 172 10.17 4.23 8.44
C CYS A 172 9.77 4.19 9.91
N TYR A 173 9.21 3.07 10.39
CA TYR A 173 8.78 2.91 11.79
C TYR A 173 9.96 2.77 12.77
N TYR A 174 10.91 1.85 12.49
CA TYR A 174 11.96 1.49 13.45
C TYR A 174 13.20 2.38 13.39
N ARG A 175 13.56 2.92 12.23
CA ARG A 175 14.79 3.70 12.03
C ARG A 175 14.51 5.19 11.87
N ALA A 176 13.72 5.59 10.92
CA ALA A 176 13.35 6.98 10.70
C ALA A 176 12.45 7.54 11.81
N LYS A 177 11.75 6.67 12.57
CA LYS A 177 10.77 7.09 13.60
C LYS A 177 9.71 8.01 13.02
N ALA A 178 9.34 7.77 11.79
CA ALA A 178 8.36 8.58 11.07
C ALA A 178 7.02 8.57 11.80
N PRO A 179 6.39 9.72 12.04
CA PRO A 179 5.04 9.78 12.54
C PRO A 179 4.08 9.15 11.53
N MET A 180 3.07 8.44 12.04
CA MET A 180 2.11 7.72 11.21
C MET A 180 0.70 8.05 11.67
N GLN A 181 -0.14 8.52 10.75
CA GLN A 181 -1.51 8.92 11.05
C GLN A 181 -2.52 8.17 10.20
N TYR A 182 -3.54 7.63 10.85
CA TYR A 182 -4.66 6.96 10.19
C TYR A 182 -5.68 7.99 9.72
N LEU A 183 -6.02 7.94 8.43
CA LEU A 183 -6.96 8.87 7.79
C LEU A 183 -8.42 8.59 8.12
N GLY A 184 -8.78 7.36 8.51
CA GLY A 184 -10.18 6.97 8.75
C GLY A 184 -11.01 6.80 7.48
N LEU A 185 -10.39 6.78 6.30
CA LEU A 185 -11.07 6.63 5.00
C LEU A 185 -10.50 5.47 4.20
N THR A 186 -11.27 4.97 3.22
CA THR A 186 -10.81 4.00 2.23
C THR A 186 -10.14 4.77 1.10
N VAL A 187 -8.86 4.47 0.83
CA VAL A 187 -8.05 5.20 -0.17
C VAL A 187 -8.10 4.52 -1.51
N SER A 188 -7.82 3.22 -1.55
CA SER A 188 -7.65 2.48 -2.80
C SER A 188 -8.59 1.31 -2.92
N SER A 189 -8.91 0.95 -4.17
CA SER A 189 -9.54 -0.30 -4.57
C SER A 189 -8.48 -1.19 -5.22
N TYR A 190 -8.16 -2.30 -4.56
CA TYR A 190 -7.19 -3.29 -5.01
C TYR A 190 -7.87 -4.37 -5.84
N GLU A 191 -7.40 -4.58 -7.07
CA GLU A 191 -7.98 -5.57 -7.99
C GLU A 191 -7.80 -7.01 -7.48
N GLY A 192 -6.67 -7.32 -6.88
CA GLY A 192 -6.30 -8.68 -6.46
C GLY A 192 -5.71 -9.53 -7.58
N GLY A 193 -5.14 -10.69 -7.22
CA GLY A 193 -4.56 -11.63 -8.20
C GLY A 193 -3.20 -11.20 -8.75
N GLY A 194 -2.55 -10.19 -8.14
CA GLY A 194 -1.27 -9.68 -8.58
C GLY A 194 -0.09 -10.64 -8.33
N TYR A 195 1.10 -10.18 -8.71
CA TYR A 195 2.37 -10.93 -8.66
C TYR A 195 2.65 -11.58 -7.30
N SER A 196 2.30 -10.94 -6.20
CA SER A 196 2.56 -11.44 -4.83
C SER A 196 1.71 -12.65 -4.43
N GLU A 197 0.58 -12.91 -5.10
CA GLU A 197 -0.38 -13.95 -4.71
C GLU A 197 -0.12 -15.34 -5.32
N THR A 198 0.88 -15.51 -6.18
CA THR A 198 1.24 -16.83 -6.73
C THR A 198 1.78 -17.76 -5.65
N LYS A 199 1.58 -19.08 -5.78
CA LYS A 199 2.05 -20.07 -4.77
C LYS A 199 3.56 -19.99 -4.50
N GLU A 200 4.36 -19.71 -5.52
CA GLU A 200 5.81 -19.55 -5.39
C GLU A 200 6.14 -18.27 -4.61
N ASN A 201 5.48 -17.17 -4.97
CA ASN A 201 5.68 -15.88 -4.33
C ASN A 201 5.19 -15.84 -2.88
N LEU A 202 4.17 -16.61 -2.51
CA LEU A 202 3.75 -16.78 -1.11
C LEU A 202 4.86 -17.40 -0.24
N LYS A 203 5.59 -18.42 -0.76
CA LYS A 203 6.74 -19.00 -0.02
C LYS A 203 7.87 -17.99 0.12
N ARG A 204 8.22 -17.27 -0.97
CA ARG A 204 9.22 -16.21 -0.94
C ARG A 204 8.83 -15.09 0.02
N SER A 205 7.59 -14.63 -0.04
CA SER A 205 7.00 -13.64 0.86
C SER A 205 7.17 -14.03 2.34
N ALA A 206 6.93 -15.30 2.69
CA ALA A 206 7.14 -15.77 4.06
C ALA A 206 8.61 -15.75 4.49
N ALA A 207 9.53 -16.11 3.59
CA ALA A 207 10.97 -16.06 3.85
C ALA A 207 11.46 -14.61 4.01
N GLU A 208 11.07 -13.71 3.09
CA GLU A 208 11.38 -12.29 3.17
C GLU A 208 10.82 -11.66 4.46
N HIS A 209 9.57 -11.98 4.83
CA HIS A 209 8.98 -11.52 6.09
C HIS A 209 9.81 -11.92 7.32
N LYS A 210 10.29 -13.17 7.36
CA LYS A 210 11.14 -13.66 8.46
C LYS A 210 12.46 -12.90 8.52
N GLU A 211 13.10 -12.68 7.37
CA GLU A 211 14.36 -11.94 7.28
C GLU A 211 14.18 -10.48 7.69
N ILE A 212 13.17 -9.79 7.14
CA ILE A 212 12.90 -8.39 7.41
C ILE A 212 12.55 -8.16 8.88
N THR A 213 11.69 -9.00 9.46
CA THR A 213 11.35 -8.86 10.88
C THR A 213 12.56 -9.08 11.78
N ALA A 214 13.47 -10.02 11.43
CA ALA A 214 14.72 -10.21 12.17
C ALA A 214 15.70 -9.04 12.02
N LYS A 215 15.66 -8.30 10.91
CA LYS A 215 16.47 -7.09 10.65
C LYS A 215 16.08 -5.91 11.57
N TYR A 216 14.79 -5.77 11.89
CA TYR A 216 14.27 -4.59 12.59
C TYR A 216 13.85 -4.83 14.02
N MET A 217 13.47 -6.05 14.40
CA MET A 217 12.89 -6.38 15.69
C MET A 217 13.86 -7.17 16.56
N LYS A 218 13.85 -6.90 17.87
CA LYS A 218 14.68 -7.65 18.83
C LYS A 218 14.15 -9.09 18.99
N PRO A 219 15.03 -10.07 19.29
CA PRO A 219 14.61 -11.47 19.49
C PRO A 219 13.48 -11.65 20.51
N VAL A 220 13.50 -10.86 21.59
CA VAL A 220 12.46 -10.88 22.64
C VAL A 220 11.12 -10.39 22.10
N GLU A 221 11.10 -9.35 21.26
CA GLU A 221 9.89 -8.84 20.62
C GLU A 221 9.30 -9.92 19.67
N LEU A 222 10.16 -10.52 18.85
CA LEU A 222 9.75 -11.60 17.94
C LEU A 222 9.16 -12.79 18.70
N PHE A 223 9.77 -13.19 19.81
CA PHE A 223 9.24 -14.26 20.66
C PHE A 223 7.84 -13.89 21.19
N ARG A 224 7.71 -12.69 21.76
CA ARG A 224 6.41 -12.20 22.29
C ARG A 224 5.34 -12.15 21.22
N TYR A 225 5.65 -11.63 20.02
CA TYR A 225 4.69 -11.52 18.93
C TYR A 225 4.25 -12.90 18.42
N ARG A 226 5.18 -13.85 18.30
CA ARG A 226 4.87 -15.25 17.95
C ARG A 226 3.96 -15.90 18.99
N ALA A 227 4.24 -15.70 20.28
CA ALA A 227 3.40 -16.21 21.36
C ALA A 227 1.98 -15.63 21.29
N VAL A 228 1.84 -14.32 21.08
CA VAL A 228 0.52 -13.67 20.91
C VAL A 228 -0.21 -14.22 19.68
N MET A 229 0.48 -14.38 18.54
CA MET A 229 -0.12 -14.97 17.34
C MET A 229 -0.63 -16.39 17.57
N ALA A 230 0.14 -17.23 18.29
CA ALA A 230 -0.24 -18.59 18.62
C ALA A 230 -1.44 -18.63 19.59
N LEU A 231 -1.41 -17.83 20.66
CA LEU A 231 -2.47 -17.77 21.68
C LEU A 231 -3.80 -17.23 21.12
N THR A 232 -3.73 -16.29 20.18
CA THR A 232 -4.93 -15.66 19.59
C THR A 232 -5.47 -16.42 18.39
N LEU A 233 -4.88 -17.55 18.01
CA LEU A 233 -5.23 -18.30 16.80
C LEU A 233 -5.29 -17.42 15.56
N ALA A 234 -4.46 -16.37 15.51
CA ALA A 234 -4.50 -15.38 14.46
C ALA A 234 -4.35 -15.97 13.05
N PRO A 235 -3.47 -16.99 12.80
CA PRO A 235 -3.38 -17.61 11.48
C PRO A 235 -4.70 -18.27 11.04
N LEU A 236 -5.41 -18.94 11.96
CA LEU A 236 -6.70 -19.56 11.67
C LEU A 236 -7.77 -18.51 11.37
N ARG A 237 -7.79 -17.43 12.13
CA ARG A 237 -8.71 -16.30 11.91
C ARG A 237 -8.46 -15.60 10.57
N THR A 238 -7.21 -15.43 10.17
CA THR A 238 -6.85 -14.86 8.86
C THR A 238 -7.30 -15.78 7.73
N ALA A 239 -7.01 -17.09 7.83
CA ALA A 239 -7.46 -18.06 6.84
C ALA A 239 -9.00 -18.12 6.72
N MET A 240 -9.73 -17.96 7.84
CA MET A 240 -11.20 -17.87 7.83
C MET A 240 -11.70 -16.57 7.18
N ALA A 241 -11.05 -15.43 7.42
CA ALA A 241 -11.41 -14.15 6.82
C ALA A 241 -11.17 -14.10 5.31
N GLU A 242 -10.13 -14.78 4.82
CA GLU A 242 -9.77 -14.87 3.40
C GLU A 242 -10.59 -15.91 2.63
N SER A 243 -11.29 -16.80 3.33
CA SER A 243 -12.13 -17.83 2.72
C SER A 243 -13.49 -17.27 2.32
N ARG A 244 -13.85 -17.39 1.04
CA ARG A 244 -15.18 -16.96 0.51
C ARG A 244 -16.37 -17.56 1.30
N HIS A 245 -16.23 -18.74 1.86
CA HIS A 245 -17.30 -19.43 2.59
C HIS A 245 -17.43 -18.99 4.06
N PHE A 246 -16.35 -18.52 4.67
CA PHE A 246 -16.31 -18.16 6.09
C PHE A 246 -16.22 -16.64 6.36
N SER A 247 -15.94 -15.83 5.33
CA SER A 247 -15.78 -14.37 5.49
C SER A 247 -17.06 -13.70 6.03
N ALA A 248 -18.23 -14.07 5.51
CA ALA A 248 -19.52 -13.54 5.98
C ALA A 248 -19.82 -13.90 7.44
N ILE A 249 -19.53 -15.15 7.85
CA ILE A 249 -19.71 -15.61 9.23
C ILE A 249 -18.71 -14.91 10.16
N TYR A 250 -17.46 -14.75 9.73
CA TYR A 250 -16.43 -14.07 10.50
C TYR A 250 -16.73 -12.59 10.68
N GLN A 251 -17.20 -11.89 9.65
CA GLN A 251 -17.63 -10.48 9.74
C GLN A 251 -18.82 -10.31 10.67
N GLY A 252 -19.82 -11.22 10.63
CA GLY A 252 -20.96 -11.21 11.54
C GLY A 252 -20.57 -11.46 13.01
N LEU A 253 -19.54 -12.26 13.27
CA LEU A 253 -19.02 -12.48 14.61
C LEU A 253 -18.16 -11.32 15.11
N THR A 254 -17.32 -10.75 14.27
CA THR A 254 -16.46 -9.61 14.63
C THR A 254 -17.25 -8.33 14.83
N SER A 255 -18.27 -8.05 14.02
CA SER A 255 -19.17 -6.90 14.21
C SER A 255 -19.93 -6.97 15.55
N LYS A 256 -20.37 -8.16 15.99
CA LYS A 256 -21.00 -8.35 17.30
C LYS A 256 -20.05 -8.18 18.48
N VAL A 257 -18.76 -8.52 18.31
CA VAL A 257 -17.77 -8.41 19.40
C VAL A 257 -17.16 -7.02 19.48
N TYR A 258 -16.92 -6.36 18.33
CA TYR A 258 -16.27 -5.05 18.29
C TYR A 258 -17.25 -3.89 18.18
N GLY A 259 -18.46 -4.10 17.63
CA GLY A 259 -19.51 -3.07 17.57
C GLY A 259 -20.05 -2.65 18.95
N ARG A 260 -19.97 -3.53 19.96
CA ARG A 260 -20.31 -3.18 21.36
C ARG A 260 -19.29 -2.27 22.07
N ARG A 261 -18.15 -1.96 21.47
CA ARG A 261 -17.11 -1.09 22.08
C ARG A 261 -17.17 0.37 21.63
N GLN A 262 -18.02 0.72 20.68
CA GLN A 262 -18.18 2.11 20.24
C GLN A 262 -19.39 2.83 20.88
N GLU A 263 -20.17 2.14 21.72
CA GLU A 263 -21.32 2.72 22.46
C GLU A 263 -21.05 2.91 23.98
N LYS A 264 -19.78 3.05 24.38
CA LYS A 264 -19.46 3.43 25.77
C LYS A 264 -18.41 4.51 25.82
#